data_60caf43c16086765f1d61dfa9547e25a
#
_entry.id   60caf43c16086765f1d61dfa9547e25a
#
_cell.length_a   1.000
_cell.length_b   1.000
_cell.length_c   1.000
_cell.angle_alpha   90.00
_cell.angle_beta   90.00
_cell.angle_gamma   90.00
#
_symmetry.space_group_name_H-M   'P 1'
#
loop_
_entity.id
_entity.type
_entity.pdbx_description
1 polymer ?
#
loop_
_entity_poly.entity_id
_entity_poly.type
_entity_poly.pdbx_seq_one_letter_code
_entity_poly.pdbx_strand_id
1 'polypeptide(L)'
;XARPXSSPLXXXXKGEKFFGVGSTSRIXRLPPHLAWCSXDWDQLCLXXLLGSGGFGSVYKATYHGATVAVKQVNRCSKNHLASRQSFWAELNVARLDHNNVVHIVAASTCTPASQDSLGTIIMEYAGNCTLHHVIYGTGYLTGNSNDGLKCDHGFLSTAQAIIYSCDIVAGLMFLHSQLIVHLDLKPANIXXXEHNVCKIGDFGCSQKLEDSESSGXHLYHQGGTYTHRAPELXKGEKITPKADIYSFAITLWQMVTQQEPYXGERQYILYSVVACNLRPSXNAA
;
A
#
# COMPACT_ATOMS: atom_id res chain seq x y z
N UNK A 1 -26.89 4.19 -3.07
CA UNK A 1 -26.90 4.28 -3.05
C UNK A 1 -26.83 4.40 -3.07
N ALA A 2 -27.27 4.25 -2.43
CA ALA A 2 -26.94 5.33 -2.29
C ALA A 2 -25.70 5.67 -2.86
N ARG A 3 -25.60 6.66 -3.30
CA ARG A 3 -24.44 7.14 -3.86
C ARG A 3 -23.98 8.22 -3.03
N PRO A 4 -23.69 7.91 -1.82
CA PRO A 4 -23.32 8.97 -0.94
C PRO A 4 -22.12 9.59 -1.47
N UNK A 5 -21.47 8.81 -1.84
CA UNK A 5 -20.61 9.29 -2.19
C UNK A 5 -20.60 9.89 -3.38
N SER A 6 -21.54 9.56 -3.74
CA SER A 6 -21.64 10.12 -4.97
C SER A 6 -21.80 11.57 -4.86
N SER A 7 -22.20 12.03 -3.74
CA SER A 7 -22.32 13.40 -3.71
C SER A 7 -20.98 14.01 -3.96
N PRO A 8 -19.99 13.68 -3.26
CA PRO A 8 -18.73 14.30 -3.56
C PRO A 8 -18.11 13.73 -4.80
N LEU A 9 -18.38 12.51 -5.05
CA LEU A 9 -17.73 11.93 -6.19
C LEU A 9 -18.55 11.95 -7.45
N UNK A 10 -19.62 12.08 -7.27
CA UNK A 10 -20.52 11.99 -8.22
C UNK A 10 -20.59 13.09 -9.11
N UNK A 11 -20.31 13.58 -8.90
CA UNK A 11 -20.31 14.51 -9.44
C UNK A 11 -19.60 14.49 -10.51
N UNK A 12 -19.41 13.60 -10.27
CA UNK A 12 -18.69 13.59 -11.12
C UNK A 12 -18.92 13.12 -12.40
N UNK A 13 -19.82 12.87 -12.16
CA UNK A 13 -19.93 12.61 -13.02
C UNK A 13 -19.45 13.03 -13.93
N LYS A 14 -19.30 13.86 -13.88
CA LYS A 14 -18.69 14.61 -14.76
C LYS A 14 -17.27 14.70 -14.47
N GLY A 15 -16.81 13.96 -13.52
CA GLY A 15 -15.43 14.04 -13.16
C GLY A 15 -14.53 13.82 -14.33
N GLU A 16 -14.83 12.87 -15.14
CA GLU A 16 -14.00 12.61 -16.23
C GLU A 16 -14.03 13.73 -17.23
N LYS A 17 -15.16 14.23 -17.52
CA LYS A 17 -15.22 15.31 -18.41
C LYS A 17 -14.63 16.52 -17.84
N PHE A 18 -14.90 16.74 -16.56
CA PHE A 18 -14.36 17.89 -15.92
C PHE A 18 -12.87 17.81 -15.91
N PHE A 19 -12.33 16.62 -15.74
CA PHE A 19 -10.94 16.44 -15.69
C PHE A 19 -10.33 16.83 -17.02
N GLY A 20 -11.04 16.69 -18.07
CA GLY A 20 -10.51 17.07 -19.33
C GLY A 20 -10.62 18.53 -19.63
N VAL A 21 -11.26 19.30 -18.78
CA VAL A 21 -11.39 20.68 -19.04
C VAL A 21 -10.10 21.36 -18.81
N GLY A 22 -9.88 22.36 -19.42
CA GLY A 22 -8.64 23.01 -19.35
C GLY A 22 -8.16 23.44 -18.05
N SER A 23 -9.04 23.74 -17.16
CA SER A 23 -8.58 24.26 -15.91
C SER A 23 -7.70 23.27 -15.23
N THR A 24 -7.85 22.02 -15.56
CA THR A 24 -7.07 21.10 -14.87
C THR A 24 -5.88 20.71 -15.67
N SER A 25 -5.59 21.43 -16.65
CA SER A 25 -4.56 21.03 -17.53
C SER A 25 -3.25 20.81 -16.86
N ARG A 26 -2.95 21.58 -15.84
CA ARG A 26 -1.71 21.40 -15.27
C ARG A 26 -1.66 20.32 -14.29
N ILE A 27 -2.71 19.82 -13.90
CA ILE A 27 -2.72 18.84 -12.93
C ILE A 27 -2.53 17.62 -13.62
N UNK A 28 -1.77 17.02 -13.50
CA UNK A 28 -1.70 16.09 -13.99
C UNK A 28 -2.63 15.30 -14.40
N ARG A 29 -2.91 15.29 -15.35
CA ARG A 29 -3.74 14.32 -15.81
C ARG A 29 -2.98 13.05 -15.83
N LEU A 30 -3.61 11.95 -15.88
CA LEU A 30 -2.96 10.67 -15.97
C LEU A 30 -2.15 10.63 -17.24
N PRO A 31 -0.94 10.15 -17.18
CA PRO A 31 -0.17 10.01 -18.39
C PRO A 31 -0.86 9.10 -19.38
N PRO A 32 -0.55 9.19 -20.63
CA PRO A 32 -1.25 8.37 -21.61
C PRO A 32 -1.20 6.88 -21.34
N HIS A 33 -0.12 6.39 -20.79
CA HIS A 33 -0.03 4.97 -20.55
C HIS A 33 -0.93 4.52 -19.40
N LEU A 34 -1.47 5.44 -18.64
CA LEU A 34 -2.39 5.09 -17.58
C LEU A 34 -3.81 5.50 -17.89
N ALA A 35 -4.05 5.99 -19.09
CA ALA A 35 -5.39 6.48 -19.39
C ALA A 35 -6.43 5.37 -19.31
N TRP A 36 -6.00 4.13 -19.50
CA TRP A 36 -6.95 3.04 -19.48
C TRP A 36 -7.59 2.87 -18.12
N CYS A 37 -7.05 3.44 -17.08
CA CYS A 37 -7.59 3.24 -15.77
C CYS A 37 -8.28 4.48 -15.22
N SER A 38 -8.82 5.30 -16.11
CA SER A 38 -9.58 6.43 -15.59
C SER A 38 -10.81 6.01 -14.84
N UNK A 39 -11.23 6.73 -13.94
CA UNK A 39 -12.28 6.36 -13.10
C UNK A 39 -13.57 6.77 -13.74
N ASP A 40 -14.45 6.01 -13.71
CA ASP A 40 -15.84 6.21 -14.09
C ASP A 40 -16.62 6.53 -12.83
N TRP A 41 -16.62 7.78 -12.52
CA TRP A 41 -17.18 8.21 -11.26
C TRP A 41 -18.63 7.80 -11.06
N ASP A 42 -19.40 7.72 -12.13
CA ASP A 42 -20.79 7.41 -11.96
C ASP A 42 -21.02 6.00 -11.45
N GLN A 43 -20.06 5.15 -11.58
CA GLN A 43 -20.21 3.77 -11.16
C GLN A 43 -19.60 3.51 -9.78
N LEU A 44 -19.14 4.54 -9.12
CA LEU A 44 -18.50 4.39 -7.83
C LEU A 44 -19.44 4.76 -6.71
N CYS A 45 -19.63 3.87 -5.74
CA CYS A 45 -20.47 4.12 -4.60
C CYS A 45 -19.73 3.74 -3.35
N LEU A 46 -19.51 4.71 -2.49
CA LEU A 46 -18.77 4.44 -1.26
C LEU A 46 -19.63 3.74 -0.23
N UNK A 47 -18.99 2.73 0.42
CA UNK A 47 -19.71 2.02 1.40
C UNK A 47 -19.34 2.45 2.77
N UNK A 48 -18.07 2.10 3.21
CA UNK A 48 -17.67 2.32 4.52
C UNK A 48 -16.31 2.81 4.54
N LEU A 49 -15.99 3.62 5.61
CA LEU A 49 -14.61 4.09 5.79
C LEU A 49 -13.81 3.00 6.44
N LEU A 50 -12.72 2.58 5.83
CA LEU A 50 -11.89 1.53 6.38
C LEU A 50 -10.74 2.10 7.19
N GLY A 51 -10.29 3.28 6.90
CA GLY A 51 -9.22 3.88 7.65
C GLY A 51 -8.89 5.24 7.13
N SER A 52 -8.17 6.01 7.93
CA SER A 52 -7.72 7.31 7.48
C SER A 52 -6.47 7.70 8.24
N GLY A 53 -5.77 8.63 7.71
CA GLY A 53 -4.55 9.11 8.33
C GLY A 53 -4.05 10.30 7.58
N GLY A 54 -2.79 10.61 7.76
CA GLY A 54 -2.23 11.77 7.09
C GLY A 54 -2.25 11.64 5.58
N PHE A 55 -2.19 10.41 5.07
CA PHE A 55 -2.19 10.23 3.63
C PHE A 55 -3.54 10.50 3.02
N GLY A 56 -4.61 10.31 3.77
CA GLY A 56 -5.94 10.43 3.23
C GLY A 56 -6.85 9.39 3.82
N SER A 57 -7.73 8.83 3.04
CA SER A 57 -8.73 7.91 3.54
C SER A 57 -8.91 6.72 2.61
N VAL A 58 -9.28 5.59 3.18
CA VAL A 58 -9.53 4.39 2.41
C VAL A 58 -10.95 3.93 2.71
N TYR A 59 -11.74 3.68 1.68
CA TYR A 59 -13.11 3.27 1.83
C TYR A 59 -13.38 1.94 1.17
N LYS A 60 -14.35 1.21 1.70
CA LYS A 60 -14.88 0.05 0.99
C LYS A 60 -15.98 0.60 0.13
N ALA A 61 -16.08 0.15 -1.09
CA ALA A 61 -17.00 0.72 -2.04
C ALA A 61 -17.39 -0.32 -3.07
N THR A 62 -18.32 0.06 -3.96
CA THR A 62 -18.56 -0.75 -5.14
C THR A 62 -18.21 0.06 -6.35
N TYR A 63 -17.75 -0.59 -7.39
CA TYR A 63 -17.39 0.08 -8.63
C TYR A 63 -17.80 -0.86 -9.75
N HIS A 64 -18.69 -0.42 -10.60
CA HIS A 64 -19.28 -1.25 -11.62
C HIS A 64 -19.85 -2.52 -10.98
N GLY A 65 -20.42 -2.37 -9.81
CA GLY A 65 -21.06 -3.48 -9.14
C GLY A 65 -20.14 -4.41 -8.36
N ALA A 66 -18.86 -4.23 -8.44
CA ALA A 66 -17.94 -5.11 -7.73
C ALA A 66 -17.38 -4.42 -6.49
N THR A 67 -17.07 -5.19 -5.47
CA THR A 67 -16.53 -4.61 -4.25
C THR A 67 -15.08 -4.19 -4.46
N VAL A 68 -14.77 -2.99 -4.06
CA VAL A 68 -13.43 -2.44 -4.24
C VAL A 68 -13.01 -1.67 -3.00
N ALA A 69 -11.75 -1.29 -2.95
CA ALA A 69 -11.25 -0.36 -1.96
C ALA A 69 -10.89 0.93 -2.69
N VAL A 70 -11.22 2.05 -2.09
CA VAL A 70 -10.96 3.34 -2.72
C VAL A 70 -10.05 4.12 -1.81
N LYS A 71 -8.90 4.54 -2.33
CA LYS A 71 -7.97 5.30 -1.54
C LYS A 71 -7.98 6.72 -2.08
N GLN A 72 -8.34 7.66 -1.24
CA GLN A 72 -8.31 9.05 -1.61
C GLN A 72 -7.12 9.68 -0.96
N VAL A 73 -6.19 10.19 -1.72
CA VAL A 73 -4.93 10.71 -1.21
C VAL A 73 -5.08 12.21 -1.05
N ASN A 74 -4.83 12.71 0.15
CA ASN A 74 -4.97 14.11 0.41
C ASN A 74 -3.75 14.88 0.03
N ARG A 75 -3.94 16.16 -0.25
CA ARG A 75 -2.85 17.03 -0.47
C ARG A 75 -2.37 17.40 0.90
N CYS A 76 -1.41 16.75 1.40
CA CYS A 76 -0.97 16.97 2.76
C CYS A 76 -0.34 18.31 2.92
N SER A 77 -0.83 19.07 3.82
CA SER A 77 -0.34 20.40 3.96
C SER A 77 1.08 20.43 4.44
N LYS A 78 1.52 19.48 5.23
CA LYS A 78 2.84 19.54 5.71
C LYS A 78 3.84 19.00 4.75
N ASN A 79 3.48 18.03 3.97
CA ASN A 79 4.44 17.44 3.07
C ASN A 79 3.76 17.10 1.78
N HIS A 80 3.46 18.14 1.01
CA HIS A 80 2.74 17.98 -0.22
C HIS A 80 3.52 17.16 -1.24
N LEU A 81 4.82 17.36 -1.28
CA LEU A 81 5.62 16.62 -2.22
C LEU A 81 5.60 15.13 -1.91
N ALA A 82 5.67 14.77 -0.65
CA ALA A 82 5.64 13.36 -0.29
C ALA A 82 4.31 12.74 -0.66
N SER A 83 3.21 13.47 -0.50
CA SER A 83 1.92 12.95 -0.86
C SER A 83 1.83 12.72 -2.34
N ARG A 84 2.36 13.64 -3.13
CA ARG A 84 2.34 13.47 -4.56
C ARG A 84 3.18 12.29 -4.97
N GLN A 85 4.35 12.15 -4.38
CA GLN A 85 5.21 11.04 -4.72
C GLN A 85 4.56 9.72 -4.37
N SER A 86 3.88 9.66 -3.24
CA SER A 86 3.23 8.44 -2.82
C SER A 86 2.08 8.09 -3.76
N PHE A 87 1.31 9.08 -4.18
CA PHE A 87 0.20 8.81 -5.08
C PHE A 87 0.73 8.21 -6.39
N TRP A 88 1.76 8.84 -6.96
CA TRP A 88 2.27 8.33 -8.22
C TRP A 88 2.99 6.99 -8.07
N ALA A 89 3.63 6.79 -6.93
CA ALA A 89 4.28 5.51 -6.68
C ALA A 89 3.26 4.39 -6.63
N GLU A 90 2.08 4.67 -6.05
CA GLU A 90 1.07 3.65 -5.97
C GLU A 90 0.70 3.17 -7.37
N LEU A 91 0.80 4.02 -8.35
CA LEU A 91 0.41 3.67 -9.69
C LEU A 91 1.49 2.90 -10.46
N ASN A 92 2.64 2.64 -9.84
CA ASN A 92 3.66 1.83 -10.49
C ASN A 92 3.13 0.42 -10.81
N VAL A 93 2.13 -0.05 -10.06
CA VAL A 93 1.62 -1.38 -10.30
C VAL A 93 0.30 -1.38 -11.06
N ALA A 94 -0.04 -0.26 -11.67
CA ALA A 94 -1.37 -0.10 -12.24
C ALA A 94 -1.70 -1.11 -13.32
N ARG A 95 -0.81 -1.54 -14.12
CA ARG A 95 -1.15 -2.48 -15.15
C ARG A 95 -0.82 -3.90 -14.78
N LEU A 96 -0.33 -4.12 -13.60
CA LEU A 96 0.14 -5.44 -13.25
C LEU A 96 -0.97 -6.31 -12.68
N ASP A 97 -0.94 -7.59 -12.98
CA ASP A 97 -1.95 -8.49 -12.53
C ASP A 97 -1.29 -9.76 -12.04
N HIS A 98 -1.36 -10.02 -10.78
CA HIS A 98 -0.77 -11.21 -10.20
C HIS A 98 -1.60 -11.59 -8.98
N ASN A 99 -1.76 -12.88 -8.72
CA ASN A 99 -2.60 -13.33 -7.63
C ASN A 99 -2.15 -12.84 -6.28
N ASN A 100 -0.90 -12.52 -6.12
CA ASN A 100 -0.39 -12.12 -4.81
C ASN A 100 -0.02 -10.64 -4.74
N VAL A 101 -0.58 -9.86 -5.65
CA VAL A 101 -0.39 -8.41 -5.64
C VAL A 101 -1.76 -7.76 -5.78
N VAL A 102 -2.07 -6.80 -4.93
CA VAL A 102 -3.35 -6.12 -5.00
C VAL A 102 -3.46 -5.36 -6.31
N HIS A 103 -4.55 -5.53 -7.00
CA HIS A 103 -4.71 -5.02 -8.35
C HIS A 103 -5.35 -3.64 -8.34
N ILE A 104 -4.82 -2.71 -9.13
CA ILE A 104 -5.42 -1.40 -9.27
C ILE A 104 -6.40 -1.43 -10.42
N VAL A 105 -7.61 -0.99 -10.15
CA VAL A 105 -8.68 -1.04 -11.11
C VAL A 105 -8.81 0.27 -11.87
N ALA A 106 -8.64 1.39 -11.21
CA ALA A 106 -8.80 2.69 -11.86
C ALA A 106 -8.15 3.76 -11.01
N ALA A 107 -7.88 4.89 -11.59
CA ALA A 107 -7.28 6.00 -10.84
C ALA A 107 -7.62 7.32 -11.51
N SER A 108 -7.61 8.37 -10.72
CA SER A 108 -7.89 9.70 -11.25
C SER A 108 -7.15 10.73 -10.41
N THR A 109 -6.64 11.76 -11.05
CA THR A 109 -6.05 12.85 -10.31
C THR A 109 -7.10 13.91 -9.99
N CYS A 110 -8.37 13.67 -10.38
CA CYS A 110 -9.40 14.64 -10.16
C CYS A 110 -10.37 14.13 -9.13
N THR A 111 -10.69 14.94 -8.16
CA THR A 111 -11.73 14.62 -7.22
C THR A 111 -12.62 15.82 -7.18
N PRO A 112 -13.68 15.82 -7.94
CA PRO A 112 -14.42 17.03 -8.19
C PRO A 112 -14.88 17.79 -6.98
N ALA A 113 -15.14 17.12 -5.92
CA ALA A 113 -15.70 17.81 -4.81
C ALA A 113 -14.73 18.22 -3.75
N SER A 114 -13.50 17.92 -3.88
CA SER A 114 -12.57 18.24 -2.82
C SER A 114 -11.31 18.83 -3.36
N GLN A 115 -10.96 20.00 -2.86
CA GLN A 115 -9.77 20.59 -3.32
C GLN A 115 -8.60 20.13 -2.56
N ASP A 116 -8.79 19.36 -1.50
CA ASP A 116 -7.69 18.85 -0.76
C ASP A 116 -7.23 17.51 -1.30
N SER A 117 -7.83 17.01 -2.33
CA SER A 117 -7.47 15.71 -2.82
C SER A 117 -6.44 15.77 -3.90
N LEU A 118 -5.44 14.90 -3.84
CA LEU A 118 -4.48 14.80 -4.90
C LEU A 118 -4.97 13.80 -5.89
N GLY A 119 -5.71 12.84 -5.48
CA GLY A 119 -6.19 11.84 -6.41
C GLY A 119 -6.88 10.69 -5.73
N THR A 120 -7.47 9.85 -6.52
CA THR A 120 -8.23 8.69 -6.07
C THR A 120 -7.73 7.45 -6.77
N ILE A 121 -7.56 6.37 -6.02
CA ILE A 121 -7.14 5.10 -6.59
C ILE A 121 -8.18 4.06 -6.20
N ILE A 122 -8.72 3.34 -7.18
CA ILE A 122 -9.66 2.28 -6.93
C ILE A 122 -8.92 0.98 -7.12
N MET A 123 -8.97 0.14 -6.11
CA MET A 123 -8.20 -1.08 -6.16
C MET A 123 -9.04 -2.25 -5.69
N GLU A 124 -8.57 -3.42 -5.97
CA GLU A 124 -9.18 -4.64 -5.54
C GLU A 124 -9.36 -4.60 -4.03
N TYR A 125 -10.49 -5.11 -3.56
CA TYR A 125 -10.73 -5.17 -2.13
C TYR A 125 -10.18 -6.50 -1.66
N ALA A 126 -9.16 -6.46 -0.84
CA ALA A 126 -8.53 -7.68 -0.37
C ALA A 126 -8.87 -8.00 1.08
N GLY A 127 -9.98 -7.51 1.55
CA GLY A 127 -10.40 -7.81 2.91
C GLY A 127 -9.88 -6.79 3.90
N ASN A 128 -10.33 -6.90 5.13
CA ASN A 128 -9.89 -6.00 6.15
C ASN A 128 -8.82 -6.58 7.00
N CYS A 129 -8.45 -7.82 6.82
CA CYS A 129 -7.50 -8.45 7.69
C CYS A 129 -6.13 -8.43 7.08
N THR A 130 -5.16 -7.95 7.80
CA THR A 130 -3.78 -7.95 7.31
C THR A 130 -2.99 -9.04 8.02
N LEU A 131 -1.82 -9.31 7.53
CA LEU A 131 -0.96 -10.27 8.18
C LEU A 131 -0.60 -9.80 9.59
N HIS A 132 -0.54 -8.50 9.80
CA HIS A 132 -0.26 -7.97 11.13
C HIS A 132 -1.35 -8.43 12.10
N HIS A 133 -2.61 -8.40 11.68
CA HIS A 133 -3.69 -8.85 12.53
C HIS A 133 -3.57 -10.35 12.81
N VAL A 134 -3.15 -11.10 11.83
CA VAL A 134 -3.02 -12.54 12.02
C VAL A 134 -1.89 -12.84 13.00
N ILE A 135 -0.78 -12.12 12.90
CA ILE A 135 0.34 -12.38 13.78
C ILE A 135 0.06 -11.93 15.20
N TYR A 136 -0.49 -10.73 15.35
CA TYR A 136 -0.57 -10.13 16.67
C TYR A 136 -1.97 -10.01 17.22
N GLY A 137 -2.96 -10.21 16.40
CA GLY A 137 -4.31 -10.16 16.86
C GLY A 137 -4.78 -8.81 17.29
N THR A 138 -4.25 -7.76 16.69
CA THR A 138 -4.61 -6.46 17.16
C THR A 138 -5.33 -5.68 16.15
N GLY A 139 -6.02 -4.79 16.57
CA GLY A 139 -6.60 -3.86 15.76
C GLY A 139 -7.79 -4.18 15.12
N TYR A 140 -8.02 -5.36 14.77
CA TYR A 140 -9.07 -5.57 14.02
C TYR A 140 -10.28 -5.61 14.77
N LEU A 141 -10.16 -5.54 15.94
CA LEU A 141 -11.26 -5.62 16.60
C LEU A 141 -12.05 -4.52 16.58
N THR A 142 -11.78 -3.62 15.83
CA THR A 142 -12.54 -2.52 15.80
C THR A 142 -13.85 -2.88 15.62
N GLY A 143 -14.18 -3.81 15.89
CA GLY A 143 -15.38 -3.94 16.04
C GLY A 143 -16.30 -4.20 15.10
N ASN A 144 -16.23 -4.14 14.13
CA ASN A 144 -17.15 -4.40 13.26
C ASN A 144 -17.08 -5.67 12.80
N SER A 145 -16.87 -6.52 13.61
CA SER A 145 -16.69 -7.77 13.24
C SER A 145 -17.77 -8.41 12.61
N ASN A 146 -18.82 -7.81 12.56
CA ASN A 146 -19.83 -8.48 11.96
C ASN A 146 -19.62 -8.62 10.55
N ASP A 147 -18.67 -8.10 9.95
CA ASP A 147 -18.46 -8.35 8.61
C ASP A 147 -17.81 -9.63 8.47
N GLY A 148 -17.69 -10.39 9.43
CA GLY A 148 -17.27 -11.70 9.25
C GLY A 148 -15.87 -11.98 9.12
N LEU A 149 -15.08 -11.03 9.24
CA LEU A 149 -13.77 -11.30 9.12
C LEU A 149 -13.26 -11.92 10.28
N LYS A 150 -12.69 -13.00 10.20
CA LYS A 150 -12.22 -13.64 11.29
C LYS A 150 -10.80 -13.82 11.22
N CYS A 151 -10.04 -12.94 11.69
CA CYS A 151 -8.63 -13.13 11.76
C CYS A 151 -8.33 -14.02 12.93
N ASP A 152 -7.44 -14.94 12.79
CA ASP A 152 -7.08 -15.78 13.86
C ASP A 152 -6.16 -15.07 14.76
N HIS A 153 -6.60 -14.30 15.61
CA HIS A 153 -5.87 -13.41 16.38
C HIS A 153 -4.73 -13.97 17.07
N GLY A 154 -3.59 -13.60 16.71
CA GLY A 154 -2.42 -13.90 17.48
C GLY A 154 -1.97 -15.33 17.38
N PHE A 155 -2.53 -16.08 16.50
CA PHE A 155 -2.08 -17.44 16.37
C PHE A 155 -1.78 -17.76 14.94
N LEU A 156 -0.56 -18.20 14.68
CA LEU A 156 -0.16 -18.52 13.35
C LEU A 156 0.64 -19.79 13.39
N SER A 157 0.14 -20.82 12.77
CA SER A 157 0.85 -22.07 12.77
C SER A 157 2.02 -22.06 11.83
N THR A 158 2.92 -22.99 11.99
CA THR A 158 4.05 -23.09 11.09
C THR A 158 3.58 -23.34 9.67
N ALA A 159 2.56 -24.16 9.51
CA ALA A 159 2.08 -24.45 8.17
C ALA A 159 1.52 -23.21 7.51
N GLN A 160 0.79 -22.39 8.25
CA GLN A 160 0.28 -21.18 7.68
C GLN A 160 1.39 -20.19 7.37
N ALA A 161 2.40 -20.12 8.23
CA ALA A 161 3.51 -19.23 7.97
C ALA A 161 4.21 -19.61 6.66
N ILE A 162 4.32 -20.90 6.39
CA ILE A 162 4.95 -21.33 5.15
C ILE A 162 4.08 -20.94 3.96
N ILE A 163 2.77 -21.15 4.07
CA ILE A 163 1.89 -20.81 2.97
C ILE A 163 1.94 -19.31 2.68
N TYR A 164 1.87 -18.51 3.73
CA TYR A 164 1.91 -17.07 3.54
C TYR A 164 3.25 -16.63 2.98
N SER A 165 4.35 -17.26 3.44
CA SER A 165 5.65 -16.91 2.92
C SER A 165 5.76 -17.21 1.44
N CYS A 166 5.21 -18.32 1.01
CA CYS A 166 5.24 -18.65 -0.41
C CYS A 166 4.47 -17.62 -1.23
N ASP A 167 3.32 -17.17 -0.72
CA ASP A 167 2.55 -16.17 -1.42
C ASP A 167 3.31 -14.85 -1.51
N ILE A 168 3.94 -14.44 -0.43
CA ILE A 168 4.66 -13.19 -0.41
C ILE A 168 5.85 -13.26 -1.37
N VAL A 169 6.55 -14.38 -1.35
CA VAL A 169 7.69 -14.53 -2.24
C VAL A 169 7.23 -14.52 -3.69
N ALA A 170 6.10 -15.17 -3.99
CA ALA A 170 5.61 -15.17 -5.36
C ALA A 170 5.27 -13.75 -5.80
N GLY A 171 4.64 -12.97 -4.95
CA GLY A 171 4.33 -11.59 -5.28
C GLY A 171 5.59 -10.77 -5.47
N LEU A 172 6.57 -10.96 -4.60
CA LEU A 172 7.82 -10.20 -4.74
C LEU A 172 8.56 -10.60 -6.00
N MET A 173 8.60 -11.87 -6.33
CA MET A 173 9.29 -12.29 -7.54
C MET A 173 8.63 -11.65 -8.75
N PHE A 174 7.30 -11.59 -8.75
CA PHE A 174 6.61 -10.96 -9.84
C PHE A 174 6.94 -9.47 -9.92
N LEU A 175 6.88 -8.76 -8.81
CA LEU A 175 7.17 -7.33 -8.83
C LEU A 175 8.59 -7.07 -9.30
N HIS A 176 9.53 -7.86 -8.80
CA HIS A 176 10.92 -7.65 -9.16
C HIS A 176 11.16 -7.97 -10.64
N SER A 177 10.40 -8.92 -11.19
CA SER A 177 10.52 -9.19 -12.61
C SER A 177 10.02 -8.00 -13.43
N GLN A 178 9.17 -7.15 -12.83
CA GLN A 178 8.68 -5.97 -13.50
C GLN A 178 9.50 -4.74 -13.10
N LEU A 179 10.61 -4.97 -12.43
CA LEU A 179 11.53 -3.91 -12.02
C LEU A 179 10.91 -2.96 -11.00
N ILE A 180 10.03 -3.46 -10.17
CA ILE A 180 9.43 -2.67 -9.12
C ILE A 180 9.91 -3.18 -7.78
N VAL A 181 10.39 -2.28 -6.94
CA VAL A 181 10.79 -2.60 -5.58
C VAL A 181 9.76 -1.96 -4.67
N HIS A 182 9.22 -2.71 -3.73
CA HIS A 182 8.11 -2.26 -2.91
C HIS A 182 8.54 -1.22 -1.89
N LEU A 183 9.59 -1.50 -1.20
CA LEU A 183 10.23 -0.62 -0.24
C LEU A 183 9.45 -0.34 1.05
N ASP A 184 8.35 -1.01 1.28
CA ASP A 184 7.66 -0.89 2.56
C ASP A 184 6.94 -2.19 2.90
N LEU A 185 7.55 -3.32 2.57
CA LEU A 185 6.94 -4.60 2.85
C LEU A 185 6.95 -4.83 4.36
N LYS A 186 5.83 -5.17 4.90
CA LYS A 186 5.67 -5.47 6.32
C LYS A 186 4.30 -6.09 6.52
N PRO A 187 4.04 -6.71 7.65
CA PRO A 187 2.76 -7.41 7.81
C PRO A 187 1.53 -6.52 7.62
N ALA A 188 1.60 -5.26 7.99
CA ALA A 188 0.44 -4.40 7.86
C ALA A 188 0.11 -4.09 6.39
N ASN A 189 1.04 -4.32 5.49
CA ASN A 189 0.82 -4.06 4.08
C ASN A 189 0.54 -5.33 3.28
N ILE A 190 0.28 -6.42 3.96
CA ILE A 190 -0.05 -7.68 3.31
C ILE A 190 -1.45 -8.06 3.69
N UNK A 191 -2.27 -8.12 2.81
CA UNK A 191 -3.63 -8.38 3.05
C UNK A 191 -3.80 -9.86 3.08
N UNK A 192 -4.50 -10.32 3.87
CA UNK A 192 -4.76 -11.66 3.92
C UNK A 192 -6.14 -11.82 3.48
N UNK A 193 -6.27 -12.25 2.49
CA UNK A 193 -7.52 -12.43 1.88
C UNK A 193 -8.13 -13.69 2.33
N GLU A 194 -9.28 -14.04 1.62
CA GLU A 194 -9.93 -15.26 1.95
C GLU A 194 -9.14 -16.41 1.41
N HIS A 195 -9.45 -17.58 1.82
CA HIS A 195 -8.82 -18.80 1.34
C HIS A 195 -7.32 -18.82 1.61
N ASN A 196 -6.90 -18.13 2.64
CA ASN A 196 -5.49 -18.14 3.02
C ASN A 196 -4.57 -17.62 1.94
N VAL A 197 -5.03 -16.66 1.20
CA VAL A 197 -4.18 -16.08 0.17
C VAL A 197 -3.69 -14.73 0.63
N CYS A 198 -2.40 -14.49 0.47
CA CYS A 198 -1.83 -13.19 0.79
C CYS A 198 -1.66 -12.36 -0.46
N LYS A 199 -1.90 -11.07 -0.34
CA LYS A 199 -1.64 -10.16 -1.43
C LYS A 199 -0.85 -8.97 -0.91
N ILE A 200 0.19 -8.59 -1.63
CA ILE A 200 1.00 -7.44 -1.26
C ILE A 200 0.30 -6.17 -1.71
N GLY A 201 0.18 -5.21 -0.84
CA GLY A 201 -0.48 -3.95 -1.15
C GLY A 201 0.33 -2.75 -0.71
N ASP A 202 -0.26 -1.60 -0.83
CA ASP A 202 0.32 -0.34 -0.40
C ASP A 202 1.64 -0.06 -1.09
N PHE A 203 1.56 0.41 -2.31
CA PHE A 203 2.72 0.67 -3.12
C PHE A 203 3.18 2.13 -3.09
N GLY A 204 2.76 2.86 -2.08
CA GLY A 204 3.08 4.27 -1.99
C GLY A 204 4.55 4.59 -1.80
N CYS A 205 5.36 3.61 -1.42
CA CYS A 205 6.79 3.82 -1.31
C CYS A 205 7.55 3.19 -2.45
N SER A 206 6.87 2.54 -3.38
CA SER A 206 7.55 1.74 -4.39
C SER A 206 8.34 2.57 -5.38
N GLN A 207 9.25 1.91 -6.05
CA GLN A 207 10.04 2.60 -7.04
C GLN A 207 10.28 1.68 -8.21
N LYS A 208 10.28 2.26 -9.41
CA LYS A 208 10.54 1.49 -10.60
C LYS A 208 11.99 1.65 -10.95
N LEU A 209 12.69 0.54 -11.06
CA LEU A 209 14.13 0.62 -11.18
C LEU A 209 14.65 1.16 -12.50
N GLU A 210 13.89 0.97 -13.54
CA GLU A 210 14.39 1.43 -14.81
C GLU A 210 14.53 2.92 -14.85
N ASP A 211 13.88 3.63 -13.97
CA ASP A 211 13.98 5.05 -13.96
C ASP A 211 15.00 5.52 -12.96
N SER A 212 15.54 4.66 -12.16
CA SER A 212 16.34 5.15 -11.07
C SER A 212 17.69 5.55 -11.47
N GLU A 213 18.20 5.09 -12.62
CA GLU A 213 19.49 5.45 -12.97
C GLU A 213 19.64 6.86 -13.25
N SER A 214 18.69 7.45 -13.86
CA SER A 214 18.86 8.78 -14.31
C SER A 214 18.48 9.80 -13.32
N SER A 215 18.05 9.45 -12.19
CA SER A 215 17.61 10.49 -11.31
C SER A 215 18.13 10.27 -9.96
N GLY A 216 18.01 11.16 -9.19
CA GLY A 216 18.30 11.00 -7.82
C GLY A 216 17.08 10.69 -6.99
N UNK A 217 16.28 10.29 -7.63
CA UNK A 217 15.08 10.05 -6.98
C UNK A 217 15.22 9.26 -5.78
N HIS A 218 15.92 8.36 -5.92
CA HIS A 218 16.03 7.51 -4.81
C HIS A 218 16.59 8.24 -3.63
N LEU A 219 17.22 9.32 -3.84
CA LEU A 219 17.77 10.01 -2.74
C LEU A 219 16.72 10.53 -1.83
N TYR A 220 15.56 10.81 -2.34
CA TYR A 220 14.56 11.36 -1.51
C TYR A 220 13.65 10.32 -0.95
N HIS A 221 13.89 9.06 -1.22
CA HIS A 221 12.95 8.09 -0.85
C HIS A 221 13.16 7.74 0.58
N GLN A 222 12.63 8.48 1.46
CA GLN A 222 12.78 8.23 2.84
C GLN A 222 11.60 7.52 3.42
N GLY A 223 10.71 7.03 2.62
CA GLY A 223 9.54 6.36 3.12
C GLY A 223 9.85 4.99 3.65
N GLY A 224 8.85 4.30 4.07
CA GLY A 224 9.04 2.97 4.60
C GLY A 224 9.10 2.97 6.11
N THR A 225 9.10 1.81 6.66
CA THR A 225 9.04 1.63 8.09
C THR A 225 10.41 1.24 8.59
N TYR A 226 10.94 1.99 9.53
CA TYR A 226 12.34 1.82 9.91
C TYR A 226 12.66 0.42 10.41
N THR A 227 11.71 -0.27 11.01
CA THR A 227 12.00 -1.60 11.52
C THR A 227 12.22 -2.62 10.41
N HIS A 228 11.67 -2.33 9.23
CA HIS A 228 11.75 -3.26 8.11
C HIS A 228 12.62 -2.76 6.98
N ARG A 229 13.16 -1.56 7.12
CA ARG A 229 13.89 -0.97 6.03
C ARG A 229 15.32 -1.47 5.99
N ALA A 230 15.76 -1.86 4.82
CA ALA A 230 17.11 -2.39 4.68
C ALA A 230 18.15 -1.35 5.06
N PRO A 231 19.18 -1.74 5.75
CA PRO A 231 20.14 -0.76 6.27
C PRO A 231 20.87 0.02 5.19
N GLU A 232 21.09 -0.56 4.04
CA GLU A 232 21.77 0.18 2.99
C GLU A 232 20.97 1.38 2.54
N LEU A 233 19.67 1.31 2.65
CA LEU A 233 18.86 2.46 2.29
C LEU A 233 18.97 3.61 3.27
N UNK A 234 19.15 3.17 4.31
CA UNK A 234 19.35 4.07 5.28
C UNK A 234 20.61 4.75 5.14
N LYS A 235 21.58 4.19 4.47
CA LYS A 235 22.83 4.81 4.22
C LYS A 235 22.81 5.57 2.91
N GLY A 236 21.72 5.59 2.22
CA GLY A 236 21.65 6.32 0.95
C GLY A 236 22.21 5.56 -0.23
N GLU A 237 22.37 4.26 -0.11
CA GLU A 237 22.91 3.52 -1.21
C GLU A 237 21.83 3.17 -2.21
N LYS A 238 22.26 2.64 -3.35
CA LYS A 238 21.36 2.35 -4.43
C LYS A 238 20.27 1.38 -4.03
N ILE A 239 19.07 1.61 -4.50
CA ILE A 239 17.95 0.75 -4.24
C ILE A 239 18.02 -0.44 -5.16
N THR A 240 17.89 -1.63 -4.60
CA THR A 240 17.82 -2.86 -5.38
C THR A 240 16.71 -3.73 -4.83
N PRO A 241 16.30 -4.77 -5.53
CA PRO A 241 15.30 -5.69 -4.99
C PRO A 241 15.69 -6.34 -3.68
N LYS A 242 16.97 -6.33 -3.34
CA LYS A 242 17.40 -6.92 -2.10
C LYS A 242 16.81 -6.20 -0.90
N ALA A 243 16.42 -4.95 -1.06
CA ALA A 243 15.77 -4.24 0.03
C ALA A 243 14.47 -4.92 0.43
N ASP A 244 13.73 -5.44 -0.55
CA ASP A 244 12.48 -6.14 -0.23
C ASP A 244 12.76 -7.50 0.41
N ILE A 245 13.86 -8.12 0.04
CA ILE A 245 14.21 -9.41 0.62
C ILE A 245 14.54 -9.20 2.11
N TYR A 246 15.21 -8.09 2.41
CA TYR A 246 15.50 -7.76 3.81
C TYR A 246 14.17 -7.61 4.57
N SER A 247 13.24 -6.85 4.01
CA SER A 247 11.96 -6.63 4.67
C SER A 247 11.18 -7.93 4.81
N PHE A 248 11.29 -8.80 3.83
CA PHE A 248 10.63 -10.09 3.91
C PHE A 248 11.24 -10.91 5.05
N ALA A 249 12.55 -10.86 5.22
CA ALA A 249 13.19 -11.63 6.31
C ALA A 249 12.68 -11.15 7.67
N ILE A 250 12.52 -9.85 7.86
CA ILE A 250 11.98 -9.35 9.12
C ILE A 250 10.53 -9.83 9.28
N THR A 251 9.75 -9.79 8.20
CA THR A 251 8.37 -10.26 8.26
C THR A 251 8.31 -11.76 8.58
N LEU A 252 9.19 -12.53 8.00
CA LEU A 252 9.22 -13.95 8.27
C LEU A 252 9.57 -14.19 9.76
N TRP A 253 10.53 -13.43 10.27
CA TRP A 253 10.88 -13.54 11.68
C TRP A 253 9.65 -13.25 12.55
N GLN A 254 8.87 -12.23 12.16
CA GLN A 254 7.67 -11.91 12.91
C GLN A 254 6.66 -13.05 12.85
N MET A 255 6.51 -13.69 11.70
CA MET A 255 5.57 -14.79 11.59
C MET A 255 5.99 -15.98 12.45
N VAL A 256 7.27 -16.22 12.51
CA VAL A 256 7.76 -17.38 13.25
C VAL A 256 7.73 -17.13 14.74
N THR A 257 8.12 -15.97 15.19
CA THR A 257 8.23 -15.70 16.63
C THR A 257 7.02 -15.03 17.22
N GLN A 258 6.24 -14.37 16.40
CA GLN A 258 5.09 -13.59 16.84
C GLN A 258 5.51 -12.51 17.82
N GLN A 259 6.70 -11.97 17.66
CA GLN A 259 7.21 -10.91 18.51
C GLN A 259 7.48 -9.68 17.68
N GLU A 260 7.62 -8.53 18.33
CA GLU A 260 8.02 -7.32 17.64
C GLU A 260 9.51 -7.36 17.40
N PRO A 261 9.98 -6.84 16.30
CA PRO A 261 11.39 -7.01 15.96
C PRO A 261 12.36 -6.33 16.90
N TYR A 262 12.00 -5.21 17.39
CA TYR A 262 12.93 -4.45 18.22
C TYR A 262 12.21 -3.74 19.35
N UNK A 263 12.84 -3.40 20.21
CA UNK A 263 12.33 -2.69 21.28
C UNK A 263 13.17 -1.51 21.49
N GLY A 264 12.63 -0.49 21.90
CA GLY A 264 13.42 0.68 22.22
C GLY A 264 13.10 1.84 21.34
N GLU A 265 13.81 2.90 21.47
CA GLU A 265 13.56 4.10 20.75
C GLU A 265 13.97 4.00 19.31
N ARG A 266 13.23 4.67 18.44
CA ARG A 266 13.43 4.60 17.02
C ARG A 266 14.86 4.98 16.63
N GLN A 267 15.36 6.09 17.15
CA GLN A 267 16.65 6.53 16.69
C GLN A 267 17.75 5.59 17.13
N TYR A 268 17.63 5.05 18.33
CA TYR A 268 18.63 4.12 18.80
C TYR A 268 18.59 2.85 17.97
N ILE A 269 17.41 2.35 17.65
CA ILE A 269 17.30 1.16 16.87
C ILE A 269 17.86 1.40 15.49
N LEU A 270 17.54 2.51 14.89
CA LEU A 270 18.00 2.79 13.54
C LEU A 270 19.51 2.86 13.50
N TYR A 271 20.11 3.55 14.46
CA TYR A 271 21.56 3.63 14.50
C TYR A 271 22.14 2.24 14.68
N SER A 272 21.58 1.45 15.57
CA SER A 272 22.14 0.15 15.85
C SER A 272 22.02 -0.78 14.66
N VAL A 273 20.93 -0.69 13.92
CA VAL A 273 20.75 -1.53 12.75
C VAL A 273 21.77 -1.16 11.68
N VAL A 274 21.97 0.12 11.47
CA VAL A 274 22.84 0.54 10.38
C VAL A 274 24.31 0.44 10.75
N ALA A 275 24.66 0.89 11.93
CA ALA A 275 26.08 0.97 12.29
C ALA A 275 26.59 -0.24 13.03
N CYS A 276 25.74 -0.94 13.74
CA CYS A 276 26.20 -2.03 14.58
C CYS A 276 25.63 -3.38 14.19
N ASN A 277 24.95 -3.44 13.07
CA ASN A 277 24.39 -4.69 12.57
C ASN A 277 23.39 -5.35 13.51
N LEU A 278 22.64 -4.56 14.25
CA LEU A 278 21.60 -5.14 15.08
C LEU A 278 20.55 -5.78 14.20
N ARG A 279 20.10 -6.96 14.57
CA ARG A 279 19.04 -7.66 13.86
C ARG A 279 18.14 -8.34 14.89
N PRO A 280 16.91 -8.70 14.54
CA PRO A 280 16.07 -9.41 15.49
C PRO A 280 16.70 -10.74 15.86
N SER A 281 16.50 -11.11 17.14
CA SER A 281 17.22 -12.26 17.66
C SER A 281 16.66 -13.57 17.15
N UNK A 282 17.37 -14.28 16.82
CA UNK A 282 17.09 -15.52 16.47
C UNK A 282 16.75 -16.38 17.60
N ASN A 283 17.19 -15.99 18.73
CA ASN A 283 16.88 -16.71 19.93
C ASN A 283 15.59 -16.28 20.55
N ALA A 284 14.77 -15.58 19.88
CA ALA A 284 13.51 -15.16 20.43
C ALA A 284 12.71 -16.40 20.73
N ALA A 285 12.07 -16.41 21.82
CA ALA A 285 11.41 -17.62 22.21
C ALA A 285 10.06 -17.82 21.62
#